data_711a56b78a3d2b35c1013137fa632d67
#
_entry.id   711a56b78a3d2b35c1013137fa632d67
#
_cell.length_a   1.000
_cell.length_b   1.000
_cell.length_c   1.000
_cell.angle_alpha   90.00
_cell.angle_beta   90.00
_cell.angle_gamma   90.00
#
_symmetry.space_group_name_H-M   'P 1'
#
loop_
_entity.id
_entity.type
_entity.pdbx_description
1 polymer ?
#
loop_
_entity_poly.entity_id
_entity_poly.type
_entity_poly.pdbx_seq_one_letter_code
_entity_poly.pdbx_strand_id
1 'polypeptide(L)'
;MKLDEAGISLFAATRTGVAHCPCSNMRLASGIAPVRQMLNAGVPVGLGVDGSASNDGANMLAEARQALLLARLRKSLEAPHTDAQGRTVFGCDTAPMEMTARDALRVATRGGAQVLGRSDIGQLAPGMCADLALFDLGTLGQAGGAVHDPVASLLLCASAQAAYTVVNGRVVVRQGQLATLDAGPLVERHNRLARELVGV
;
A
#
# COMPACT_ATOMS: atom_id res chain seq x y z
N MET A 1 7.04 -8.32 -10.65
CA MET A 1 6.02 -9.10 -11.40
C MET A 1 6.05 -8.64 -12.86
N LYS A 2 6.26 -9.57 -13.76
CA LYS A 2 6.20 -9.31 -15.21
C LYS A 2 4.84 -9.83 -15.70
N LEU A 3 3.87 -8.96 -15.89
CA LEU A 3 2.56 -9.26 -16.45
C LEU A 3 2.42 -8.43 -17.71
N ASP A 4 2.19 -9.09 -18.83
CA ASP A 4 1.95 -8.46 -20.12
C ASP A 4 0.44 -8.15 -20.35
N GLU A 5 0.12 -7.53 -21.46
CA GLU A 5 -1.26 -7.16 -21.79
C GLU A 5 -2.19 -8.36 -21.88
N ALA A 6 -1.71 -9.50 -22.39
CA ALA A 6 -2.50 -10.71 -22.50
C ALA A 6 -2.82 -11.28 -21.12
N GLY A 7 -1.83 -11.30 -20.21
CA GLY A 7 -2.02 -11.69 -18.83
C GLY A 7 -2.96 -10.75 -18.07
N ILE A 8 -2.86 -9.43 -18.28
CA ILE A 8 -3.78 -8.45 -17.69
C ILE A 8 -5.21 -8.68 -18.18
N SER A 9 -5.38 -8.89 -19.49
CA SER A 9 -6.70 -9.17 -20.09
C SER A 9 -7.32 -10.46 -19.54
N LEU A 10 -6.51 -11.51 -19.36
CA LEU A 10 -6.96 -12.77 -18.76
C LEU A 10 -7.40 -12.56 -17.30
N PHE A 11 -6.63 -11.83 -16.49
CA PHE A 11 -6.97 -11.56 -15.09
C PHE A 11 -8.25 -10.73 -14.98
N ALA A 12 -8.44 -9.74 -15.88
CA ALA A 12 -9.67 -8.96 -15.93
C ALA A 12 -10.89 -9.85 -16.30
N ALA A 13 -10.77 -10.68 -17.34
CA ALA A 13 -11.84 -11.56 -17.81
C ALA A 13 -12.24 -12.60 -16.76
N THR A 14 -11.27 -13.15 -16.04
CA THR A 14 -11.50 -14.16 -14.98
C THR A 14 -11.78 -13.54 -13.62
N ARG A 15 -11.71 -12.23 -13.47
CA ARG A 15 -11.76 -11.50 -12.18
C ARG A 15 -10.73 -12.00 -11.16
N THR A 16 -9.57 -12.45 -11.64
CA THR A 16 -8.49 -12.88 -10.77
C THR A 16 -7.90 -11.68 -10.04
N GLY A 17 -7.94 -11.72 -8.71
CA GLY A 17 -7.40 -10.65 -7.86
C GLY A 17 -5.87 -10.70 -7.76
N VAL A 18 -5.26 -9.54 -7.59
CA VAL A 18 -3.81 -9.37 -7.43
C VAL A 18 -3.52 -8.73 -6.09
N ALA A 19 -2.75 -9.39 -5.22
CA ALA A 19 -2.11 -8.78 -4.06
C ALA A 19 -0.74 -8.23 -4.47
N HIS A 20 -0.64 -6.91 -4.62
CA HIS A 20 0.60 -6.23 -4.98
C HIS A 20 1.44 -5.99 -3.74
N CYS A 21 2.69 -6.49 -3.74
CA CYS A 21 3.64 -6.39 -2.63
C CYS A 21 4.88 -5.60 -3.09
N PRO A 22 4.82 -4.27 -3.20
CA PRO A 22 5.89 -3.47 -3.80
C PRO A 22 7.21 -3.56 -3.06
N CYS A 23 7.24 -3.55 -1.72
CA CYS A 23 8.48 -3.66 -0.95
C CYS A 23 9.16 -5.01 -1.19
N SER A 24 8.41 -6.12 -1.18
CA SER A 24 8.92 -7.44 -1.54
C SER A 24 9.46 -7.47 -2.97
N ASN A 25 8.71 -6.93 -3.95
CA ASN A 25 9.15 -6.88 -5.34
C ASN A 25 10.46 -6.12 -5.51
N MET A 26 10.66 -5.01 -4.79
CA MET A 26 11.92 -4.27 -4.79
C MET A 26 13.06 -5.07 -4.17
N ARG A 27 12.82 -5.66 -3.00
CA ARG A 27 13.83 -6.48 -2.31
C ARG A 27 14.31 -7.65 -3.16
N LEU A 28 13.39 -8.32 -3.85
CA LEU A 28 13.68 -9.46 -4.72
C LEU A 28 14.08 -9.08 -6.16
N ALA A 29 14.15 -7.78 -6.46
CA ALA A 29 14.42 -7.26 -7.80
C ALA A 29 13.47 -7.84 -8.87
N SER A 30 12.21 -8.12 -8.52
CA SER A 30 11.20 -8.75 -9.38
C SER A 30 10.60 -7.82 -10.44
N GLY A 31 11.08 -6.56 -10.50
CA GLY A 31 10.61 -5.53 -11.42
C GLY A 31 9.41 -4.75 -10.88
N ILE A 32 8.92 -3.80 -11.69
CA ILE A 32 7.81 -2.91 -11.33
C ILE A 32 6.51 -3.45 -11.93
N ALA A 33 5.54 -3.75 -11.09
CA ALA A 33 4.23 -4.24 -11.53
C ALA A 33 3.43 -3.16 -12.30
N PRO A 34 2.69 -3.53 -13.36
CA PRO A 34 1.89 -2.60 -14.16
C PRO A 34 0.54 -2.27 -13.49
N VAL A 35 0.58 -1.75 -12.25
CA VAL A 35 -0.61 -1.56 -11.39
C VAL A 35 -1.68 -0.71 -12.07
N ARG A 36 -1.30 0.41 -12.69
CA ARG A 36 -2.27 1.29 -13.38
C ARG A 36 -2.94 0.58 -14.55
N GLN A 37 -2.19 -0.17 -15.32
CA GLN A 37 -2.74 -0.93 -16.46
C GLN A 37 -3.72 -2.00 -15.97
N MET A 38 -3.41 -2.71 -14.87
CA MET A 38 -4.32 -3.66 -14.25
C MET A 38 -5.61 -2.98 -13.76
N LEU A 39 -5.50 -1.85 -13.06
CA LEU A 39 -6.65 -1.08 -12.57
C LEU A 39 -7.53 -0.58 -13.72
N ASN A 40 -6.93 -0.07 -14.80
CA ASN A 40 -7.65 0.41 -15.99
C ASN A 40 -8.36 -0.72 -16.72
N ALA A 41 -7.81 -1.93 -16.70
CA ALA A 41 -8.44 -3.13 -17.27
C ALA A 41 -9.52 -3.75 -16.34
N GLY A 42 -9.74 -3.20 -15.14
CA GLY A 42 -10.73 -3.70 -14.19
C GLY A 42 -10.28 -4.91 -13.37
N VAL A 43 -8.98 -5.22 -13.35
CA VAL A 43 -8.43 -6.25 -12.47
C VAL A 43 -8.56 -5.80 -11.02
N PRO A 44 -9.11 -6.63 -10.11
CA PRO A 44 -9.09 -6.34 -8.67
C PRO A 44 -7.64 -6.31 -8.16
N VAL A 45 -7.18 -5.16 -7.68
CA VAL A 45 -5.83 -5.00 -7.13
C VAL A 45 -5.91 -4.51 -5.69
N GLY A 46 -5.32 -5.27 -4.79
CA GLY A 46 -5.08 -4.90 -3.39
C GLY A 46 -3.60 -4.85 -3.09
N LEU A 47 -3.24 -4.45 -1.87
CA LEU A 47 -1.86 -4.50 -1.37
C LEU A 47 -1.66 -5.69 -0.44
N GLY A 48 -0.45 -6.20 -0.41
CA GLY A 48 0.03 -7.18 0.56
C GLY A 48 1.44 -6.82 1.02
N VAL A 49 1.84 -7.34 2.17
CA VAL A 49 3.19 -7.16 2.71
C VAL A 49 4.14 -8.29 2.34
N ASP A 50 3.59 -9.42 1.87
CA ASP A 50 4.33 -10.67 1.64
C ASP A 50 4.88 -11.29 2.94
N GLY A 51 5.71 -12.30 2.84
CA GLY A 51 6.36 -12.93 3.99
C GLY A 51 7.55 -12.14 4.52
N SER A 52 7.91 -12.36 5.80
CA SER A 52 9.01 -11.67 6.48
C SER A 52 10.38 -11.89 5.82
N ALA A 53 10.56 -12.97 5.05
CA ALA A 53 11.79 -13.23 4.30
C ALA A 53 12.04 -12.21 3.18
N SER A 54 10.97 -11.62 2.63
CA SER A 54 11.04 -10.65 1.53
C SER A 54 10.58 -9.24 1.92
N ASN A 55 10.00 -9.07 3.11
CA ASN A 55 9.57 -7.78 3.65
C ASN A 55 9.60 -7.78 5.18
N ASP A 56 10.61 -7.15 5.75
CA ASP A 56 10.82 -7.10 7.20
C ASP A 56 9.82 -6.20 7.94
N GLY A 57 9.23 -5.23 7.24
CA GLY A 57 8.52 -4.12 7.86
C GLY A 57 7.03 -4.35 8.14
N ALA A 58 6.37 -5.27 7.45
CA ALA A 58 4.91 -5.55 7.53
C ALA A 58 4.03 -4.29 7.66
N ASN A 59 4.37 -3.19 6.96
CA ASN A 59 3.76 -1.87 7.10
C ASN A 59 2.94 -1.52 5.86
N MET A 60 1.60 -1.56 5.97
CA MET A 60 0.68 -1.30 4.85
C MET A 60 0.74 0.14 4.33
N LEU A 61 1.08 1.15 5.16
CA LEU A 61 1.28 2.52 4.67
C LEU A 61 2.57 2.63 3.83
N ALA A 62 3.62 1.90 4.22
CA ALA A 62 4.83 1.80 3.41
C ALA A 62 4.53 1.13 2.06
N GLU A 63 3.77 0.04 2.03
CA GLU A 63 3.34 -0.59 0.78
C GLU A 63 2.54 0.38 -0.10
N ALA A 64 1.58 1.12 0.46
CA ALA A 64 0.80 2.10 -0.28
C ALA A 64 1.67 3.22 -0.86
N ARG A 65 2.64 3.72 -0.07
CA ARG A 65 3.63 4.71 -0.54
C ARG A 65 4.48 4.16 -1.69
N GLN A 66 5.01 2.95 -1.54
CA GLN A 66 5.85 2.34 -2.57
C GLN A 66 5.06 2.01 -3.84
N ALA A 67 3.82 1.52 -3.72
CA ALA A 67 2.95 1.31 -4.87
C ALA A 67 2.76 2.60 -5.69
N LEU A 68 2.49 3.73 -5.00
CA LEU A 68 2.36 5.05 -5.62
C LEU A 68 3.65 5.48 -6.32
N LEU A 69 4.79 5.42 -5.62
CA LEU A 69 6.05 5.90 -6.16
C LEU A 69 6.55 5.04 -7.33
N LEU A 70 6.41 3.72 -7.23
CA LEU A 70 6.80 2.80 -8.30
C LEU A 70 5.90 2.92 -9.53
N ALA A 71 4.60 3.17 -9.38
CA ALA A 71 3.72 3.43 -10.51
C ALA A 71 4.18 4.68 -11.28
N ARG A 72 4.52 5.76 -10.57
CA ARG A 72 5.06 6.98 -11.18
C ARG A 72 6.42 6.75 -11.85
N LEU A 73 7.32 6.04 -11.16
CA LEU A 73 8.63 5.69 -11.71
C LEU A 73 8.49 4.85 -12.98
N ARG A 74 7.60 3.83 -12.97
CA ARG A 74 7.33 3.03 -14.17
C ARG A 74 6.88 3.90 -15.35
N LYS A 75 5.97 4.84 -15.11
CA LYS A 75 5.48 5.77 -16.13
C LYS A 75 6.60 6.64 -16.69
N SER A 76 7.50 7.15 -15.83
CA SER A 76 8.62 7.99 -16.27
C SER A 76 9.63 7.27 -17.16
N LEU A 77 9.66 5.93 -17.11
CA LEU A 77 10.55 5.09 -17.93
C LEU A 77 9.94 4.72 -19.30
N GLU A 78 8.70 5.13 -19.59
CA GLU A 78 8.09 4.91 -20.90
C GLU A 78 8.78 5.75 -21.98
N ALA A 79 8.88 5.18 -23.18
CA ALA A 79 9.44 5.90 -24.32
C ALA A 79 8.60 7.16 -24.64
N PRO A 80 9.24 8.23 -25.10
CA PRO A 80 8.53 9.41 -25.55
C PRO A 80 7.56 9.07 -26.70
N HIS A 81 6.42 9.76 -26.74
CA HIS A 81 5.42 9.63 -27.81
C HIS A 81 4.95 11.02 -28.25
N THR A 82 4.31 11.08 -29.40
CA THR A 82 3.74 12.33 -29.91
C THR A 82 2.26 12.39 -29.58
N ASP A 83 1.81 13.49 -28.95
CA ASP A 83 0.40 13.71 -28.66
C ASP A 83 -0.41 14.15 -29.91
N ALA A 84 -1.73 14.27 -29.75
CA ALA A 84 -2.62 14.69 -30.82
C ALA A 84 -2.35 16.11 -31.35
N GLN A 85 -1.62 16.92 -30.61
CA GLN A 85 -1.20 18.30 -30.97
C GLN A 85 0.20 18.33 -31.59
N GLY A 86 0.83 17.17 -31.84
CA GLY A 86 2.15 17.08 -32.44
C GLY A 86 3.31 17.35 -31.48
N ARG A 87 3.08 17.41 -30.15
CA ARG A 87 4.12 17.66 -29.15
C ARG A 87 4.73 16.35 -28.66
N THR A 88 6.04 16.33 -28.48
CA THR A 88 6.71 15.20 -27.83
C THR A 88 6.37 15.22 -26.33
N VAL A 89 5.80 14.13 -25.83
CA VAL A 89 5.45 13.92 -24.44
C VAL A 89 6.37 12.85 -23.86
N PHE A 90 7.07 13.17 -22.79
CA PHE A 90 7.90 12.21 -22.05
C PHE A 90 7.08 11.56 -20.95
N GLY A 91 7.40 10.33 -20.59
CA GLY A 91 6.74 9.63 -19.50
C GLY A 91 6.77 10.43 -18.18
N CYS A 92 7.84 11.17 -17.91
CA CYS A 92 7.99 12.02 -16.72
C CYS A 92 6.97 13.17 -16.67
N ASP A 93 6.47 13.68 -17.80
CA ASP A 93 5.51 14.78 -17.84
C ASP A 93 4.14 14.37 -17.26
N THR A 94 3.78 13.11 -17.42
CA THR A 94 2.49 12.55 -16.98
C THR A 94 2.62 11.63 -15.75
N ALA A 95 3.83 11.24 -15.35
CA ALA A 95 4.08 10.33 -14.25
C ALA A 95 3.43 10.73 -12.91
N PRO A 96 3.35 12.02 -12.51
CA PRO A 96 2.67 12.40 -11.28
C PRO A 96 1.18 12.05 -11.25
N MET A 97 0.53 11.98 -12.42
CA MET A 97 -0.90 11.65 -12.56
C MET A 97 -1.16 10.14 -12.64
N GLU A 98 -0.12 9.32 -12.79
CA GLU A 98 -0.26 7.86 -12.95
C GLU A 98 -0.90 7.21 -11.72
N MET A 99 -0.54 7.67 -10.53
CA MET A 99 -1.16 7.26 -9.26
C MET A 99 -1.15 8.40 -8.25
N THR A 100 -2.31 8.68 -7.69
CA THR A 100 -2.47 9.65 -6.60
C THR A 100 -2.39 8.97 -5.24
N ALA A 101 -2.23 9.76 -4.16
CA ALA A 101 -2.28 9.24 -2.79
C ALA A 101 -3.64 8.57 -2.50
N ARG A 102 -4.73 9.13 -3.04
CA ARG A 102 -6.08 8.56 -2.89
C ARG A 102 -6.25 7.23 -3.65
N ASP A 103 -5.62 7.08 -4.81
CA ASP A 103 -5.62 5.79 -5.52
C ASP A 103 -4.87 4.73 -4.72
N ALA A 104 -3.68 5.06 -4.19
CA ALA A 104 -2.90 4.14 -3.36
C ALA A 104 -3.67 3.72 -2.10
N LEU A 105 -4.33 4.67 -1.42
CA LEU A 105 -5.17 4.36 -0.26
C LEU A 105 -6.38 3.50 -0.64
N ARG A 106 -6.99 3.75 -1.80
CA ARG A 106 -8.10 2.93 -2.31
C ARG A 106 -7.67 1.49 -2.59
N VAL A 107 -6.50 1.31 -3.19
CA VAL A 107 -5.91 -0.04 -3.42
C VAL A 107 -5.61 -0.73 -2.09
N ALA A 108 -5.09 0.02 -1.10
CA ALA A 108 -4.81 -0.50 0.25
C ALA A 108 -6.08 -0.88 1.05
N THR A 109 -7.25 -0.38 0.70
CA THR A 109 -8.50 -0.58 1.44
C THR A 109 -9.54 -1.33 0.61
N ARG A 110 -10.28 -0.63 -0.25
CA ARG A 110 -11.33 -1.22 -1.10
C ARG A 110 -10.77 -2.26 -2.08
N GLY A 111 -9.56 -2.04 -2.60
CA GLY A 111 -8.88 -3.00 -3.46
C GLY A 111 -8.61 -4.32 -2.72
N GLY A 112 -8.10 -4.26 -1.49
CA GLY A 112 -7.92 -5.44 -0.65
C GLY A 112 -9.23 -6.19 -0.40
N ALA A 113 -10.32 -5.49 -0.09
CA ALA A 113 -11.64 -6.09 0.07
C ALA A 113 -12.11 -6.83 -1.19
N GLN A 114 -11.94 -6.21 -2.36
CA GLN A 114 -12.28 -6.81 -3.65
C GLN A 114 -11.47 -8.10 -3.93
N VAL A 115 -10.15 -8.06 -3.66
CA VAL A 115 -9.28 -9.24 -3.82
C VAL A 115 -9.71 -10.39 -2.90
N LEU A 116 -10.19 -10.07 -1.68
CA LEU A 116 -10.71 -11.04 -0.73
C LEU A 116 -12.15 -11.50 -1.04
N GLY A 117 -12.81 -10.92 -2.04
CA GLY A 117 -14.22 -11.20 -2.37
C GLY A 117 -15.18 -10.73 -1.28
N ARG A 118 -14.80 -9.74 -0.46
CA ARG A 118 -15.60 -9.22 0.65
C ARG A 118 -16.24 -7.87 0.31
N SER A 119 -17.51 -7.70 0.64
CA SER A 119 -18.28 -6.47 0.43
C SER A 119 -18.58 -5.70 1.73
N ASP A 120 -18.20 -6.26 2.88
CA ASP A 120 -18.51 -5.76 4.23
C ASP A 120 -17.31 -5.07 4.90
N ILE A 121 -16.17 -4.94 4.21
CA ILE A 121 -14.93 -4.27 4.65
C ILE A 121 -14.39 -3.32 3.60
N GLY A 122 -13.31 -2.61 3.90
CA GLY A 122 -12.56 -1.75 2.98
C GLY A 122 -13.06 -0.30 2.90
N GLN A 123 -14.12 0.04 3.61
CA GLN A 123 -14.63 1.41 3.73
C GLN A 123 -15.41 1.60 5.03
N LEU A 124 -15.55 2.86 5.44
CA LEU A 124 -16.41 3.23 6.57
C LEU A 124 -17.78 3.62 6.03
N ALA A 125 -18.81 2.79 6.32
CA ALA A 125 -20.21 3.07 5.98
C ALA A 125 -21.12 2.31 6.93
N PRO A 126 -22.39 2.75 7.13
CA PRO A 126 -23.37 2.00 7.90
C PRO A 126 -23.54 0.59 7.36
N GLY A 127 -23.58 -0.41 8.24
CA GLY A 127 -23.74 -1.83 7.88
C GLY A 127 -22.44 -2.55 7.52
N MET A 128 -21.31 -1.84 7.44
CA MET A 128 -19.98 -2.46 7.24
C MET A 128 -19.39 -2.93 8.58
N CYS A 129 -18.41 -3.83 8.50
CA CYS A 129 -17.59 -4.18 9.66
C CYS A 129 -16.91 -2.93 10.23
N ALA A 130 -16.85 -2.84 11.55
CA ALA A 130 -16.17 -1.75 12.24
C ALA A 130 -14.66 -2.00 12.27
N ASP A 131 -14.04 -1.96 11.06
CA ASP A 131 -12.60 -2.07 10.86
C ASP A 131 -12.06 -0.68 10.50
N LEU A 132 -11.27 -0.08 11.39
CA LEU A 132 -10.73 1.25 11.17
C LEU A 132 -9.37 1.44 11.84
N ALA A 133 -8.57 2.33 11.27
CA ALA A 133 -7.33 2.83 11.86
C ALA A 133 -7.37 4.37 11.89
N LEU A 134 -6.99 4.95 13.02
CA LEU A 134 -6.88 6.40 13.19
C LEU A 134 -5.40 6.77 13.33
N PHE A 135 -5.01 7.80 12.61
CA PHE A 135 -3.65 8.33 12.60
C PHE A 135 -3.66 9.76 13.10
N ASP A 136 -2.73 10.08 14.01
CA ASP A 136 -2.50 11.46 14.43
C ASP A 136 -1.62 12.17 13.40
N LEU A 137 -2.18 13.18 12.74
CA LEU A 137 -1.49 14.02 11.77
C LEU A 137 -1.01 15.36 12.37
N GLY A 138 -1.21 15.56 13.68
CA GLY A 138 -0.76 16.74 14.42
C GLY A 138 0.72 16.72 14.82
N THR A 139 1.50 15.80 14.28
CA THR A 139 2.93 15.65 14.61
C THR A 139 3.82 16.55 13.76
N LEU A 140 5.04 16.83 14.22
CA LEU A 140 6.02 17.64 13.48
C LEU A 140 6.30 17.07 12.08
N GLY A 141 6.36 15.75 11.96
CA GLY A 141 6.62 15.07 10.66
C GLY A 141 5.46 15.15 9.66
N GLN A 142 4.27 15.57 10.10
CA GLN A 142 3.07 15.75 9.28
C GLN A 142 2.70 17.24 9.12
N ALA A 143 3.34 18.14 9.87
CA ALA A 143 3.03 19.55 9.90
C ALA A 143 3.14 20.19 8.50
N GLY A 144 2.23 21.08 8.17
CA GLY A 144 2.11 21.69 6.85
C GLY A 144 1.45 20.76 5.82
N GLY A 145 1.98 19.58 5.60
CA GLY A 145 1.43 18.60 4.67
C GLY A 145 0.00 18.17 5.04
N ALA A 146 -0.26 17.90 6.32
CA ALA A 146 -1.58 17.52 6.82
C ALA A 146 -2.65 18.62 6.66
N VAL A 147 -2.25 19.88 6.75
CA VAL A 147 -3.16 21.02 6.51
C VAL A 147 -3.50 21.15 5.04
N HIS A 148 -2.55 20.87 4.15
CA HIS A 148 -2.74 20.99 2.71
C HIS A 148 -3.52 19.81 2.12
N ASP A 149 -3.06 18.58 2.37
CA ASP A 149 -3.74 17.33 1.97
C ASP A 149 -3.44 16.22 2.99
N PRO A 150 -4.36 15.91 3.91
CA PRO A 150 -4.14 14.91 4.95
C PRO A 150 -3.92 13.50 4.40
N VAL A 151 -4.50 13.16 3.24
CA VAL A 151 -4.32 11.84 2.63
C VAL A 151 -2.92 11.72 2.02
N ALA A 152 -2.48 12.75 1.30
CA ALA A 152 -1.13 12.78 0.77
C ALA A 152 -0.09 12.82 1.89
N SER A 153 -0.33 13.60 2.96
CA SER A 153 0.53 13.67 4.13
C SER A 153 0.70 12.31 4.80
N LEU A 154 -0.39 11.58 5.03
CA LEU A 154 -0.35 10.23 5.63
C LEU A 154 0.57 9.27 4.87
N LEU A 155 0.60 9.35 3.54
CA LEU A 155 1.38 8.43 2.72
C LEU A 155 2.78 8.94 2.40
N LEU A 156 2.98 10.24 2.22
CA LEU A 156 4.22 10.80 1.67
C LEU A 156 5.11 11.50 2.70
N CYS A 157 4.55 11.95 3.83
CA CYS A 157 5.33 12.57 4.90
C CYS A 157 5.96 11.51 5.82
N ALA A 158 6.18 11.83 7.08
CA ALA A 158 6.79 10.90 8.02
C ALA A 158 5.96 9.62 8.19
N SER A 159 6.64 8.52 8.52
CA SER A 159 5.97 7.26 8.86
C SER A 159 4.99 7.48 10.01
N ALA A 160 3.73 7.14 9.80
CA ALA A 160 2.69 7.28 10.82
C ALA A 160 2.39 5.91 11.44
N GLN A 161 2.33 5.89 12.78
CA GLN A 161 1.82 4.76 13.54
C GLN A 161 0.35 5.02 13.85
N ALA A 162 -0.49 3.98 13.78
CA ALA A 162 -1.89 4.12 14.13
C ALA A 162 -2.04 4.45 15.62
N ALA A 163 -2.71 5.55 15.94
CA ALA A 163 -3.06 5.91 17.31
C ALA A 163 -4.11 4.94 17.87
N TYR A 164 -5.07 4.55 17.02
CA TYR A 164 -6.07 3.54 17.34
C TYR A 164 -6.27 2.61 16.15
N THR A 165 -6.48 1.33 16.45
CA THR A 165 -6.94 0.33 15.47
C THR A 165 -8.10 -0.45 16.08
N VAL A 166 -9.18 -0.56 15.32
CA VAL A 166 -10.37 -1.33 15.68
C VAL A 166 -10.55 -2.40 14.61
N VAL A 167 -10.79 -3.63 15.04
CA VAL A 167 -11.05 -4.78 14.16
C VAL A 167 -12.36 -5.41 14.61
N ASN A 168 -13.32 -5.44 13.72
CA ASN A 168 -14.69 -5.93 13.98
C ASN A 168 -15.28 -5.38 15.30
N GLY A 169 -15.13 -4.06 15.50
CA GLY A 169 -15.60 -3.35 16.69
C GLY A 169 -14.71 -3.49 17.95
N ARG A 170 -13.67 -4.32 17.92
CA ARG A 170 -12.75 -4.50 19.05
C ARG A 170 -11.52 -3.61 18.91
N VAL A 171 -11.23 -2.78 19.92
CA VAL A 171 -10.00 -1.99 19.97
C VAL A 171 -8.80 -2.90 20.19
N VAL A 172 -7.90 -2.96 19.20
CA VAL A 172 -6.66 -3.78 19.24
C VAL A 172 -5.40 -2.93 19.43
N VAL A 173 -5.46 -1.65 19.04
CA VAL A 173 -4.42 -0.64 19.34
C VAL A 173 -5.09 0.55 20.00
N ARG A 174 -4.48 1.06 21.07
CA ARG A 174 -4.90 2.25 21.81
C ARG A 174 -3.68 3.13 22.11
N GLN A 175 -3.74 4.39 21.68
CA GLN A 175 -2.64 5.35 21.87
C GLN A 175 -1.28 4.82 21.36
N GLY A 176 -1.29 4.14 20.21
CA GLY A 176 -0.11 3.57 19.58
C GLY A 176 0.40 2.26 20.22
N GLN A 177 -0.26 1.73 21.26
CA GLN A 177 0.13 0.51 21.95
C GLN A 177 -0.89 -0.62 21.70
N LEU A 178 -0.40 -1.87 21.66
CA LEU A 178 -1.28 -3.03 21.59
C LEU A 178 -2.11 -3.12 22.86
N ALA A 179 -3.44 -3.19 22.69
CA ALA A 179 -4.40 -3.33 23.80
C ALA A 179 -4.69 -4.80 24.13
N THR A 180 -4.20 -5.73 23.33
CA THR A 180 -4.52 -7.17 23.43
C THR A 180 -3.42 -8.00 24.08
N LEU A 181 -2.21 -7.46 24.17
CA LEU A 181 -1.06 -8.10 24.81
C LEU A 181 -0.03 -7.07 25.28
N ASP A 182 0.79 -7.44 26.26
CA ASP A 182 1.99 -6.69 26.63
C ASP A 182 3.12 -7.01 25.64
N ALA A 183 3.58 -5.98 24.92
CA ALA A 183 4.63 -6.13 23.93
C ALA A 183 6.04 -6.28 24.54
N GLY A 184 6.27 -5.82 25.76
CA GLY A 184 7.58 -5.84 26.41
C GLY A 184 8.19 -7.25 26.49
N PRO A 185 7.54 -8.20 27.16
CA PRO A 185 8.02 -9.58 27.23
C PRO A 185 8.15 -10.27 25.88
N LEU A 186 7.28 -9.93 24.92
CA LEU A 186 7.36 -10.47 23.56
C LEU A 186 8.63 -10.01 22.85
N VAL A 187 8.94 -8.71 22.91
CA VAL A 187 10.16 -8.12 22.32
C VAL A 187 11.41 -8.72 22.94
N GLU A 188 11.46 -8.85 24.28
CA GLU A 188 12.59 -9.47 24.99
C GLU A 188 12.82 -10.91 24.53
N ARG A 189 11.74 -11.72 24.48
CA ARG A 189 11.80 -13.09 23.99
C ARG A 189 12.26 -13.18 22.55
N HIS A 190 11.72 -12.32 21.69
CA HIS A 190 12.11 -12.28 20.28
C HIS A 190 13.59 -11.94 20.09
N ASN A 191 14.09 -10.93 20.82
CA ASN A 191 15.49 -10.54 20.76
C ASN A 191 16.43 -11.64 21.29
N ARG A 192 16.03 -12.37 22.34
CA ARG A 192 16.80 -13.52 22.83
C ARG A 192 16.91 -14.61 21.77
N LEU A 193 15.77 -15.04 21.19
CA LEU A 193 15.76 -16.05 20.14
C LEU A 193 16.55 -15.61 18.89
N ALA A 194 16.50 -14.34 18.53
CA ALA A 194 17.28 -13.81 17.42
C ALA A 194 18.80 -13.91 17.67
N ARG A 195 19.27 -13.61 18.90
CA ARG A 195 20.68 -13.79 19.26
C ARG A 195 21.09 -15.27 19.23
N GLU A 196 20.28 -16.14 19.81
CA GLU A 196 20.52 -17.59 19.75
C GLU A 196 20.66 -18.11 18.31
N LEU A 197 19.81 -17.61 17.39
CA LEU A 197 19.83 -18.00 15.99
C LEU A 197 21.09 -17.59 15.25
N VAL A 198 21.66 -16.42 15.57
CA VAL A 198 22.88 -15.91 14.93
C VAL A 198 24.16 -16.18 15.73
N GLY A 199 24.07 -16.85 16.87
CA GLY A 199 25.22 -17.28 17.67
C GLY A 199 25.91 -16.14 18.45
N VAL A 200 25.18 -15.10 18.86
CA VAL A 200 25.66 -13.96 19.67
C VAL A 200 24.84 -13.79 20.93
#